data_42c74bfcd3815e44ae69a23e694faf1d
#
_entry.id   42c74bfcd3815e44ae69a23e694faf1d
#
_cell.length_a   1.000
_cell.length_b   1.000
_cell.length_c   1.000
_cell.angle_alpha   90.00
_cell.angle_beta   90.00
_cell.angle_gamma   90.00
#
_symmetry.space_group_name_H-M   'P 1'
#
loop_
_entity.id
_entity.type
_entity.pdbx_description
1 polymer ?
#
loop_
_entity_poly.entity_id
_entity_poly.type
_entity_poly.pdbx_seq_one_letter_code
_entity_poly.pdbx_strand_id
1 'polypeptide(L)'
;MASKTLAKNRKARFEYEIQKTMEVGIVLLGTEVKSVRAGQINLAESYCRVDDTLQVYLLNAHISQYDFGNRHNHEPLRPRRLLLHRSEIRRLYGQVKEQGLTLIPLKIYLKGGIIKMEMALGRGKKLHDKRQTMKKRDAQRDVERELSERT
;
A
#
# COMPACT_ATOMS: atom_id res chain seq x y z
N MET A 1 10.48 -16.23 -7.72
CA MET A 1 11.21 -15.06 -8.22
C MET A 1 11.48 -14.07 -7.13
N ALA A 2 12.66 -13.50 -7.11
CA ALA A 2 12.98 -12.43 -6.18
C ALA A 2 12.14 -11.20 -6.50
N SER A 3 11.59 -10.56 -5.50
CA SER A 3 10.86 -9.31 -5.63
C SER A 3 11.67 -8.16 -5.04
N LYS A 4 11.55 -6.98 -5.62
CA LYS A 4 12.22 -5.77 -5.12
C LYS A 4 11.17 -4.78 -4.65
N THR A 5 11.20 -4.42 -3.37
CA THR A 5 10.29 -3.44 -2.82
C THR A 5 10.68 -2.03 -3.29
N LEU A 6 9.71 -1.31 -3.86
CA LEU A 6 9.91 0.04 -4.38
C LEU A 6 9.37 1.10 -3.41
N ALA A 7 8.33 0.78 -2.66
CA ALA A 7 7.74 1.67 -1.66
C ALA A 7 7.00 0.86 -0.60
N LYS A 8 6.96 1.37 0.63
CA LYS A 8 6.22 0.79 1.74
C LYS A 8 5.31 1.82 2.38
N ASN A 9 4.15 1.37 2.84
CA ASN A 9 3.27 2.17 3.69
C ASN A 9 3.59 1.84 5.15
N ARG A 10 4.49 2.62 5.74
CA ARG A 10 5.01 2.33 7.10
C ARG A 10 3.97 2.51 8.20
N LYS A 11 2.98 3.37 7.98
CA LYS A 11 1.93 3.65 8.97
C LYS A 11 0.82 2.60 8.98
N ALA A 12 0.70 1.78 7.94
CA ALA A 12 -0.43 0.88 7.77
C ALA A 12 -0.61 -0.07 8.96
N ARG A 13 0.45 -0.74 9.38
CA ARG A 13 0.39 -1.70 10.48
C ARG A 13 0.25 -1.04 11.85
N PHE A 14 0.57 0.22 11.95
CA PHE A 14 0.34 1.02 13.15
C PHE A 14 -1.12 1.46 13.26
N GLU A 15 -1.71 1.90 12.15
CA GLU A 15 -3.06 2.47 12.12
C GLU A 15 -4.15 1.41 11.95
N TYR A 16 -3.82 0.24 11.41
CA TYR A 16 -4.81 -0.80 11.08
C TYR A 16 -4.39 -2.17 11.59
N GLU A 17 -5.39 -2.91 12.06
CA GLU A 17 -5.24 -4.34 12.32
C GLU A 17 -5.46 -5.07 11.00
N ILE A 18 -4.39 -5.64 10.45
CA ILE A 18 -4.42 -6.30 9.14
C ILE A 18 -4.99 -7.71 9.31
N GLN A 19 -6.09 -8.00 8.59
CA GLN A 19 -6.75 -9.30 8.64
C GLN A 19 -6.35 -10.20 7.47
N LYS A 20 -6.15 -9.61 6.29
CA LYS A 20 -5.83 -10.36 5.07
C LYS A 20 -4.98 -9.51 4.16
N THR A 21 -4.05 -10.13 3.45
CA THR A 21 -3.25 -9.47 2.42
C THR A 21 -3.43 -10.17 1.09
N MET A 22 -3.25 -9.42 0.00
CA MET A 22 -3.37 -9.96 -1.36
C MET A 22 -2.49 -9.19 -2.32
N GLU A 23 -1.99 -9.89 -3.33
CA GLU A 23 -1.23 -9.27 -4.43
C GLU A 23 -2.22 -8.84 -5.51
N VAL A 24 -2.10 -7.58 -5.95
CA VAL A 24 -2.95 -7.03 -7.01
C VAL A 24 -2.11 -6.37 -8.08
N GLY A 25 -2.63 -6.34 -9.31
CA GLY A 25 -2.04 -5.56 -10.38
C GLY A 25 -2.39 -4.09 -10.23
N ILE A 26 -1.59 -3.23 -10.83
CA ILE A 26 -1.84 -1.78 -10.85
C ILE A 26 -1.65 -1.25 -12.27
N VAL A 27 -2.61 -0.48 -12.75
CA VAL A 27 -2.56 0.12 -14.09
C VAL A 27 -1.85 1.46 -14.00
N LEU A 28 -0.68 1.54 -14.63
CA LEU A 28 0.17 2.73 -14.63
C LEU A 28 0.40 3.24 -16.04
N LEU A 29 0.55 4.56 -16.16
CA LEU A 29 1.01 5.21 -17.38
C LEU A 29 2.54 5.04 -17.51
N GLY A 30 3.10 5.22 -18.71
CA GLY A 30 4.53 5.04 -18.94
C GLY A 30 5.41 5.90 -18.02
N THR A 31 5.06 7.17 -17.82
CA THR A 31 5.81 8.06 -16.93
C THR A 31 5.67 7.65 -15.47
N GLU A 32 4.52 7.10 -15.08
CA GLU A 32 4.32 6.57 -13.74
C GLU A 32 5.20 5.34 -13.48
N VAL A 33 5.28 4.43 -14.45
CA VAL A 33 6.16 3.25 -14.35
C VAL A 33 7.60 3.67 -14.09
N LYS A 34 8.09 4.66 -14.83
CA LYS A 34 9.47 5.15 -14.70
C LYS A 34 9.73 5.75 -13.32
N SER A 35 8.80 6.58 -12.83
CA SER A 35 8.90 7.20 -11.51
C SER A 35 8.83 6.15 -10.39
N VAL A 36 7.92 5.20 -10.48
CA VAL A 36 7.77 4.12 -9.49
C VAL A 36 9.02 3.25 -9.44
N ARG A 37 9.58 2.90 -10.60
CA ARG A 37 10.83 2.12 -10.66
C ARG A 37 12.01 2.86 -10.04
N ALA A 38 12.00 4.19 -10.07
CA ALA A 38 13.01 5.02 -9.41
C ALA A 38 12.71 5.24 -7.92
N GLY A 39 11.67 4.63 -7.38
CA GLY A 39 11.29 4.77 -5.99
C GLY A 39 10.59 6.09 -5.65
N GLN A 40 10.14 6.84 -6.66
CA GLN A 40 9.51 8.14 -6.48
C GLN A 40 8.00 8.04 -6.34
N ILE A 41 7.57 7.25 -5.37
CA ILE A 41 6.16 7.06 -5.00
C ILE A 41 6.03 7.13 -3.49
N ASN A 42 4.98 7.81 -3.01
CA ASN A 42 4.66 7.93 -1.60
C ASN A 42 3.28 7.38 -1.32
N LEU A 43 3.20 6.38 -0.45
CA LEU A 43 1.94 5.72 -0.07
C LEU A 43 1.36 6.23 1.25
N ALA A 44 2.00 7.17 1.93
CA ALA A 44 1.70 7.53 3.33
C ALA A 44 0.24 7.90 3.57
N GLU A 45 -0.38 8.65 2.68
CA GLU A 45 -1.77 9.10 2.82
C GLU A 45 -2.71 8.40 1.83
N SER A 46 -2.26 7.29 1.24
CA SER A 46 -3.03 6.58 0.23
C SER A 46 -3.99 5.56 0.84
N TYR A 47 -5.02 5.25 0.11
CA TYR A 47 -6.01 4.24 0.47
C TYR A 47 -6.60 3.63 -0.80
N CYS A 48 -7.27 2.49 -0.63
CA CYS A 48 -7.95 1.82 -1.74
C CYS A 48 -9.46 1.91 -1.56
N ARG A 49 -10.19 2.00 -2.66
CA ARG A 49 -11.64 2.10 -2.65
C ARG A 49 -12.25 1.24 -3.77
N VAL A 50 -13.33 0.55 -3.44
CA VAL A 50 -14.17 -0.12 -4.43
C VAL A 50 -15.34 0.81 -4.73
N ASP A 51 -15.54 1.11 -6.02
CA ASP A 51 -16.68 1.95 -6.42
C ASP A 51 -17.93 1.10 -6.69
N ASP A 52 -19.06 1.77 -7.00
CA ASP A 52 -20.34 1.09 -7.22
C ASP A 52 -20.36 0.23 -8.49
N THR A 53 -19.42 0.44 -9.41
CA THR A 53 -19.27 -0.37 -10.61
C THR A 53 -18.33 -1.56 -10.42
N LEU A 54 -17.92 -1.84 -9.18
CA LEU A 54 -16.99 -2.92 -8.82
C LEU A 54 -15.61 -2.74 -9.47
N GLN A 55 -15.13 -1.50 -9.50
CA GLN A 55 -13.74 -1.17 -9.84
C GLN A 55 -13.00 -0.77 -8.57
N VAL A 56 -11.75 -1.20 -8.45
CA VAL A 56 -10.92 -0.87 -7.29
C VAL A 56 -9.86 0.15 -7.71
N TYR A 57 -9.68 1.19 -6.91
CA TYR A 57 -8.72 2.26 -7.18
C TYR A 57 -7.80 2.48 -6.00
N LEU A 58 -6.55 2.82 -6.30
CA LEU A 58 -5.60 3.38 -5.36
C LEU A 58 -5.72 4.90 -5.44
N LEU A 59 -6.06 5.54 -4.32
CA LEU A 59 -6.29 6.97 -4.22
C LEU A 59 -5.27 7.64 -3.30
N ASN A 60 -4.95 8.90 -3.58
CA ASN A 60 -3.99 9.70 -2.82
C ASN A 60 -2.57 9.15 -2.76
N ALA A 61 -2.21 8.24 -3.65
CA ALA A 61 -0.82 7.84 -3.80
C ALA A 61 -0.10 8.87 -4.68
N HIS A 62 0.95 9.48 -4.16
CA HIS A 62 1.71 10.48 -4.89
C HIS A 62 2.82 9.79 -5.70
N ILE A 63 2.74 9.87 -7.02
CA ILE A 63 3.79 9.45 -7.93
C ILE A 63 4.38 10.69 -8.58
N SER A 64 5.64 10.98 -8.28
CA SER A 64 6.31 12.17 -8.81
C SER A 64 6.34 12.15 -10.32
N GLN A 65 6.26 13.33 -10.93
CA GLN A 65 6.40 13.44 -12.38
C GLN A 65 7.79 12.98 -12.79
N TYR A 66 7.87 12.34 -13.95
CA TYR A 66 9.13 11.88 -14.51
C TYR A 66 9.83 13.06 -15.19
N ASP A 67 11.07 13.36 -14.78
CA ASP A 67 11.80 14.56 -15.21
C ASP A 67 11.93 14.70 -16.73
N PHE A 68 11.96 13.58 -17.44
CA PHE A 68 12.09 13.56 -18.89
C PHE A 68 10.76 13.37 -19.64
N GLY A 69 9.62 13.42 -18.91
CA GLY A 69 8.29 13.20 -19.49
C GLY A 69 7.68 14.42 -20.18
N ASN A 70 8.22 15.61 -19.93
CA ASN A 70 7.75 16.88 -20.50
C ASN A 70 6.24 17.07 -20.32
N ARG A 71 5.54 17.54 -21.36
CA ARG A 71 4.09 17.78 -21.35
C ARG A 71 3.23 16.51 -21.40
N HIS A 72 3.82 15.36 -21.63
CA HIS A 72 3.11 14.07 -21.62
C HIS A 72 3.20 13.40 -20.26
N ASN A 73 3.54 14.15 -19.23
CA ASN A 73 3.65 13.64 -17.88
C ASN A 73 2.27 13.42 -17.25
N HIS A 74 2.23 12.64 -16.18
CA HIS A 74 1.00 12.30 -15.47
C HIS A 74 0.71 13.27 -14.32
N GLU A 75 -0.55 13.32 -13.89
CA GLU A 75 -0.95 13.96 -12.63
C GLU A 75 -0.41 13.15 -11.45
N PRO A 76 0.33 13.77 -10.50
CA PRO A 76 0.92 13.03 -9.37
C PRO A 76 -0.07 12.25 -8.51
N LEU A 77 -1.28 12.74 -8.34
CA LEU A 77 -2.33 12.12 -7.51
C LEU A 77 -3.42 11.43 -8.33
N ARG A 78 -3.15 11.10 -9.58
CA ARG A 78 -4.12 10.43 -10.46
C ARG A 78 -4.61 9.14 -9.79
N PRO A 79 -5.93 8.87 -9.76
CA PRO A 79 -6.42 7.57 -9.30
C PRO A 79 -5.88 6.44 -10.17
N ARG A 80 -5.39 5.37 -9.56
CA ARG A 80 -4.83 4.21 -10.30
C ARG A 80 -5.74 3.02 -10.10
N ARG A 81 -6.16 2.42 -11.21
CA ARG A 81 -6.99 1.23 -11.17
C ARG A 81 -6.17 0.03 -10.73
N LEU A 82 -6.75 -0.75 -9.83
CA LEU A 82 -6.15 -2.01 -9.35
C LEU A 82 -6.84 -3.18 -10.04
N LEU A 83 -6.07 -4.21 -10.35
CA LEU A 83 -6.54 -5.37 -11.09
C LEU A 83 -6.71 -6.56 -10.16
N LEU A 84 -7.96 -7.00 -10.02
CA LEU A 84 -8.37 -8.18 -9.26
C LEU A 84 -9.43 -8.92 -10.07
N HIS A 85 -9.64 -10.19 -9.75
CA HIS A 85 -10.76 -10.93 -10.31
C HIS A 85 -12.08 -10.38 -9.78
N ARG A 86 -13.10 -10.36 -10.62
CA ARG A 86 -14.40 -9.78 -10.27
C ARG A 86 -15.03 -10.44 -9.04
N SER A 87 -14.84 -11.75 -8.88
CA SER A 87 -15.31 -12.48 -7.70
C SER A 87 -14.64 -11.99 -6.41
N GLU A 88 -13.34 -11.69 -6.47
CA GLU A 88 -12.61 -11.13 -5.34
C GLU A 88 -13.10 -9.73 -4.99
N ILE A 89 -13.35 -8.90 -6.00
CA ILE A 89 -13.87 -7.53 -5.81
C ILE A 89 -15.23 -7.55 -5.11
N ARG A 90 -16.14 -8.45 -5.53
CA ARG A 90 -17.45 -8.61 -4.92
C ARG A 90 -17.34 -8.99 -3.44
N ARG A 91 -16.44 -9.92 -3.14
CA ARG A 91 -16.21 -10.37 -1.76
C ARG A 91 -15.67 -9.22 -0.90
N LEU A 92 -14.70 -8.48 -1.39
CA LEU A 92 -14.12 -7.34 -0.69
C LEU A 92 -15.15 -6.22 -0.47
N TYR A 93 -15.95 -5.94 -1.48
CA TYR A 93 -17.02 -4.94 -1.40
C TYR A 93 -18.00 -5.27 -0.27
N GLY A 94 -18.41 -6.54 -0.17
CA GLY A 94 -19.29 -7.01 0.91
C GLY A 94 -18.63 -6.89 2.28
N GLN A 95 -17.38 -7.31 2.41
CA GLN A 95 -16.64 -7.24 3.68
C GLN A 95 -16.43 -5.78 4.15
N VAL A 96 -16.14 -4.87 3.22
CA VAL A 96 -15.99 -3.45 3.54
C VAL A 96 -17.31 -2.87 4.03
N LYS A 97 -18.42 -3.15 3.34
CA LYS A 97 -19.75 -2.61 3.72
C LYS A 97 -20.29 -3.23 5.00
N GLU A 98 -20.25 -4.56 5.09
CA GLU A 98 -20.92 -5.28 6.20
C GLU A 98 -20.12 -5.25 7.49
N GLN A 99 -18.80 -5.32 7.41
CA GLN A 99 -17.93 -5.42 8.58
C GLN A 99 -17.20 -4.12 8.91
N GLY A 100 -17.38 -3.07 8.12
CA GLY A 100 -16.70 -1.80 8.34
C GLY A 100 -15.19 -1.89 8.17
N LEU A 101 -14.71 -2.77 7.28
CA LEU A 101 -13.30 -2.93 7.01
C LEU A 101 -12.82 -1.93 5.96
N THR A 102 -11.51 -1.73 5.91
CA THR A 102 -10.86 -0.78 5.00
C THR A 102 -9.84 -1.52 4.14
N LEU A 103 -9.69 -1.10 2.89
CA LEU A 103 -8.65 -1.59 2.01
C LEU A 103 -7.45 -0.62 2.05
N ILE A 104 -6.27 -1.17 2.28
CA ILE A 104 -5.07 -0.37 2.53
C ILE A 104 -3.93 -0.86 1.65
N PRO A 105 -3.19 0.04 0.96
CA PRO A 105 -1.97 -0.36 0.27
C PRO A 105 -0.85 -0.56 1.29
N LEU A 106 -0.15 -1.69 1.22
CA LEU A 106 0.97 -1.99 2.11
C LEU A 106 2.32 -1.70 1.47
N LYS A 107 2.51 -2.13 0.24
CA LYS A 107 3.77 -1.91 -0.48
C LYS A 107 3.57 -2.01 -1.99
N ILE A 108 4.49 -1.38 -2.71
CA ILE A 108 4.65 -1.52 -4.15
C ILE A 108 5.97 -2.24 -4.38
N TYR A 109 5.98 -3.23 -5.26
CA TYR A 109 7.18 -4.02 -5.53
C TYR A 109 7.25 -4.44 -7.00
N LEU A 110 8.48 -4.74 -7.42
CA LEU A 110 8.77 -5.24 -8.77
C LEU A 110 8.94 -6.75 -8.68
N LYS A 111 8.18 -7.49 -9.45
CA LYS A 111 8.22 -8.96 -9.49
C LYS A 111 8.22 -9.43 -10.94
N GLY A 112 9.32 -10.06 -11.36
CA GLY A 112 9.47 -10.50 -12.74
C GLY A 112 9.33 -9.38 -13.78
N GLY A 113 9.83 -8.18 -13.46
CA GLY A 113 9.75 -7.01 -14.33
C GLY A 113 8.40 -6.29 -14.31
N ILE A 114 7.43 -6.78 -13.52
CA ILE A 114 6.08 -6.21 -13.44
C ILE A 114 5.89 -5.54 -12.07
N ILE A 115 5.32 -4.34 -12.07
CA ILE A 115 5.00 -3.63 -10.84
C ILE A 115 3.71 -4.19 -10.28
N LYS A 116 3.76 -4.65 -9.03
CA LYS A 116 2.63 -5.21 -8.28
C LYS A 116 2.44 -4.43 -6.99
N MET A 117 1.28 -4.57 -6.39
CA MET A 117 0.98 -3.98 -5.08
C MET A 117 0.46 -5.05 -4.12
N GLU A 118 0.93 -5.00 -2.87
CA GLU A 118 0.31 -5.77 -1.80
C GLU A 118 -0.74 -4.89 -1.15
N MET A 119 -1.99 -5.36 -1.20
CA MET A 119 -3.14 -4.70 -0.60
C MET A 119 -3.60 -5.49 0.61
N ALA A 120 -4.07 -4.79 1.62
CA ALA A 120 -4.59 -5.42 2.85
C ALA A 120 -6.03 -5.06 3.08
N LEU A 121 -6.74 -5.99 3.72
CA LEU A 121 -8.05 -5.76 4.31
C LEU A 121 -7.84 -5.68 5.81
N GLY A 122 -8.27 -4.58 6.42
CA GLY A 122 -8.01 -4.35 7.84
C GLY A 122 -9.05 -3.48 8.50
N ARG A 123 -8.94 -3.39 9.81
CA ARG A 123 -9.80 -2.57 10.66
C ARG A 123 -8.96 -1.46 11.29
N GLY A 124 -9.46 -0.23 11.32
CA GLY A 124 -8.81 0.86 12.00
C GLY A 124 -8.62 0.56 13.48
N LYS A 125 -7.41 0.73 14.00
CA LYS A 125 -7.11 0.50 15.42
C LYS A 125 -7.69 1.62 16.28
N LYS A 126 -8.21 1.23 17.45
CA LYS A 126 -8.58 2.18 18.49
C LYS A 126 -7.31 2.76 19.13
N LEU A 127 -7.42 3.91 19.77
CA LEU A 127 -6.27 4.56 20.40
C LEU A 127 -5.50 3.64 21.33
N HIS A 128 -6.21 2.80 22.09
CA HIS A 128 -5.58 1.82 22.99
C HIS A 128 -4.70 0.82 22.24
N ASP A 129 -5.19 0.29 21.13
CA ASP A 129 -4.46 -0.68 20.28
C ASP A 129 -3.20 -0.06 19.67
N LYS A 130 -3.28 1.21 19.27
CA LYS A 130 -2.14 1.95 18.74
C LYS A 130 -1.04 2.12 19.80
N ARG A 131 -1.42 2.42 21.05
CA ARG A 131 -0.48 2.54 22.17
C ARG A 131 0.23 1.22 22.43
N GLN A 132 -0.48 0.09 22.39
CA GLN A 132 0.10 -1.23 22.57
C GLN A 132 1.10 -1.56 21.45
N THR A 133 0.79 -1.22 20.23
CA THR A 133 1.69 -1.41 19.09
C THR A 133 2.98 -0.61 19.25
N MET A 134 2.88 0.63 19.71
CA MET A 134 4.05 1.47 20.00
C MET A 134 4.93 0.88 21.09
N LYS A 135 4.32 0.41 22.19
CA LYS A 135 5.06 -0.22 23.28
C LYS A 135 5.83 -1.45 22.84
N LYS A 136 5.23 -2.30 22.01
CA LYS A 136 5.89 -3.47 21.44
C LYS A 136 7.07 -3.10 20.57
N ARG A 137 6.93 -2.07 19.74
CA ARG A 137 7.99 -1.60 18.85
C ARG A 137 9.17 -1.03 19.66
N ASP A 138 8.88 -0.26 20.69
CA ASP A 138 9.92 0.33 21.56
C ASP A 138 10.66 -0.75 22.33
N ALA A 139 9.95 -1.73 22.90
CA ALA A 139 10.56 -2.86 23.59
C ALA A 139 11.47 -3.67 22.66
N GLN A 140 11.06 -3.90 21.43
CA GLN A 140 11.85 -4.60 20.43
C GLN A 140 13.12 -3.83 20.07
N ARG A 141 13.03 -2.51 19.92
CA ARG A 141 14.20 -1.66 19.66
C ARG A 141 15.20 -1.71 20.79
N ASP A 142 14.73 -1.69 22.04
CA ASP A 142 15.59 -1.76 23.22
C ASP A 142 16.34 -3.09 23.27
N VAL A 143 15.67 -4.20 22.99
CA VAL A 143 16.29 -5.52 22.93
C VAL A 143 17.34 -5.57 21.82
N GLU A 144 17.04 -5.08 20.66
CA GLU A 144 17.99 -5.02 19.54
C GLU A 144 19.21 -4.16 19.86
N ARG A 145 19.01 -3.04 20.57
CA ARG A 145 20.09 -2.17 21.00
C ARG A 145 21.01 -2.88 21.98
N GLU A 146 20.47 -3.58 22.99
CA GLU A 146 21.26 -4.35 23.93
C GLU A 146 22.07 -5.45 23.24
N LEU A 147 21.46 -6.18 22.31
CA LEU A 147 22.16 -7.21 21.55
C LEU A 147 23.28 -6.62 20.68
N SER A 148 23.09 -5.45 20.12
CA SER A 148 24.09 -4.74 19.36
C SER A 148 25.27 -4.28 20.20
N GLU A 149 25.03 -3.84 21.45
CA GLU A 149 26.08 -3.38 22.37
C GLU A 149 26.93 -4.53 22.94
N ARG A 150 26.40 -5.76 22.95
CA ARG A 150 27.11 -6.94 23.44
C ARG A 150 28.04 -7.59 22.41
N THR A 151 27.96 -7.16 21.17
CA THR A 151 28.85 -7.62 20.11
C THR A 151 29.91 -6.58 19.82
#